data_1b4f22f5be242cf2fb9f9fa622e1a152
#
_entry.id   1b4f22f5be242cf2fb9f9fa622e1a152
#
_cell.length_a   1.000
_cell.length_b   1.000
_cell.length_c   1.000
_cell.angle_alpha   90.00
_cell.angle_beta   90.00
_cell.angle_gamma   90.00
#
_symmetry.space_group_name_H-M   'P 1'
#
loop_
_entity.id
_entity.type
_entity.pdbx_description
1 polymer ?
#
loop_
_entity_poly.entity_id
_entity_poly.type
_entity_poly.pdbx_seq_one_letter_code
_entity_poly.pdbx_strand_id
1 'polypeptide(L)'
;LVNIRPVVAAIKEFIGSSPLSQFMDQNNPLAELTHKRRLSALGPGGLSRDRAGFEVRDVHYTHYGRLCPIETPEGPNIGLISYLATYAKINKYGFVEAPYRKVDKATGTVTDEVVYMTADEEDEYIVAQANEPLDENNHFVRPRVSGRHRNDIQEFDASQVDYMDVSPRMMVSVATACIPFLENDDCNRALMGSNMQRQAVPLMVTQQPLGGT
;
A
#
# COMPACT_ATOMS: atom_id res chain seq x y z
N LEU A 1 -25.14 -13.90 -36.96
CA LEU A 1 -23.98 -14.47 -36.25
C LEU A 1 -22.88 -13.42 -36.17
N VAL A 2 -22.38 -13.18 -34.96
CA VAL A 2 -21.27 -12.24 -34.73
C VAL A 2 -19.93 -12.92 -35.12
N ASN A 3 -19.12 -12.20 -35.91
CA ASN A 3 -17.79 -12.67 -36.22
C ASN A 3 -16.85 -12.45 -35.03
N ILE A 4 -16.33 -13.53 -34.45
CA ILE A 4 -15.45 -13.51 -33.28
C ILE A 4 -13.97 -13.22 -33.61
N ARG A 5 -13.57 -13.31 -34.88
CA ARG A 5 -12.14 -13.17 -35.28
C ARG A 5 -11.53 -11.82 -34.91
N PRO A 6 -12.19 -10.65 -35.12
CA PRO A 6 -11.64 -9.35 -34.72
C PRO A 6 -11.46 -9.23 -33.20
N VAL A 7 -12.39 -9.79 -32.43
CA VAL A 7 -12.33 -9.76 -30.94
C VAL A 7 -11.16 -10.62 -30.45
N VAL A 8 -11.03 -11.83 -30.98
CA VAL A 8 -9.90 -12.73 -30.66
C VAL A 8 -8.56 -12.11 -31.05
N ALA A 9 -8.48 -11.43 -32.21
CA ALA A 9 -7.27 -10.75 -32.65
C ALA A 9 -6.87 -9.62 -31.69
N ALA A 10 -7.81 -8.79 -31.25
CA ALA A 10 -7.56 -7.71 -30.30
C ALA A 10 -7.07 -8.22 -28.94
N ILE A 11 -7.68 -9.29 -28.43
CA ILE A 11 -7.26 -9.91 -27.16
C ILE A 11 -5.86 -10.51 -27.29
N LYS A 12 -5.57 -11.22 -28.37
CA LYS A 12 -4.23 -11.79 -28.61
C LYS A 12 -3.16 -10.72 -28.76
N GLU A 13 -3.45 -9.63 -29.45
CA GLU A 13 -2.55 -8.49 -29.58
C GLU A 13 -2.24 -7.87 -28.22
N PHE A 14 -3.24 -7.62 -27.38
CA PHE A 14 -3.04 -7.09 -26.04
C PHE A 14 -2.19 -8.02 -25.16
N ILE A 15 -2.54 -9.30 -25.10
CA ILE A 15 -1.81 -10.29 -24.28
C ILE A 15 -0.38 -10.50 -24.75
N GLY A 16 -0.13 -10.45 -26.06
CA GLY A 16 1.19 -10.74 -26.64
C GLY A 16 2.13 -9.55 -26.70
N SER A 17 1.64 -8.32 -26.78
CA SER A 17 2.46 -7.14 -27.04
C SER A 17 2.43 -6.06 -25.98
N SER A 18 1.45 -6.08 -25.06
CA SER A 18 1.39 -5.08 -24.00
C SER A 18 2.51 -5.26 -22.97
N PRO A 19 3.25 -4.18 -22.61
CA PRO A 19 4.25 -4.24 -21.53
C PRO A 19 3.68 -4.59 -20.15
N LEU A 20 2.38 -4.40 -19.93
CA LEU A 20 1.67 -4.73 -18.69
C LEU A 20 1.25 -6.20 -18.63
N SER A 21 1.18 -6.88 -19.77
CA SER A 21 0.94 -8.32 -19.83
C SER A 21 2.27 -9.05 -19.69
N GLN A 22 2.53 -9.58 -18.49
CA GLN A 22 3.82 -10.19 -18.14
C GLN A 22 3.64 -11.65 -17.75
N PHE A 23 4.71 -12.42 -17.89
CA PHE A 23 4.78 -13.77 -17.36
C PHE A 23 4.78 -13.71 -15.82
N MET A 24 3.86 -14.42 -15.16
CA MET A 24 3.71 -14.35 -13.70
C MET A 24 4.89 -15.00 -12.99
N ASP A 25 5.42 -14.32 -11.97
CA ASP A 25 6.41 -14.88 -11.06
C ASP A 25 5.75 -16.01 -10.25
N GLN A 26 6.28 -17.23 -10.36
CA GLN A 26 5.73 -18.42 -9.73
C GLN A 26 6.74 -19.17 -8.84
N ASN A 27 7.76 -18.49 -8.34
CA ASN A 27 8.74 -19.10 -7.44
C ASN A 27 8.12 -19.60 -6.13
N ASN A 28 7.14 -18.86 -5.61
CA ASN A 28 6.37 -19.19 -4.42
C ASN A 28 5.02 -18.46 -4.43
N PRO A 29 4.07 -18.83 -3.56
CA PRO A 29 2.75 -18.17 -3.53
C PRO A 29 2.81 -16.66 -3.25
N LEU A 30 3.76 -16.20 -2.44
CA LEU A 30 3.94 -14.78 -2.15
C LEU A 30 4.37 -13.99 -3.39
N ALA A 31 5.25 -14.57 -4.23
CA ALA A 31 5.66 -13.97 -5.51
C ALA A 31 4.48 -13.77 -6.46
N GLU A 32 3.58 -14.74 -6.54
CA GLU A 32 2.35 -14.64 -7.34
C GLU A 32 1.44 -13.53 -6.84
N LEU A 33 1.18 -13.48 -5.53
CA LEU A 33 0.33 -12.47 -4.93
C LEU A 33 0.88 -11.06 -5.11
N THR A 34 2.16 -10.86 -4.87
CA THR A 34 2.81 -9.56 -5.01
C THR A 34 2.86 -9.11 -6.47
N HIS A 35 3.06 -10.03 -7.42
CA HIS A 35 3.01 -9.69 -8.83
C HIS A 35 1.63 -9.16 -9.27
N LYS A 36 0.56 -9.75 -8.76
CA LYS A 36 -0.83 -9.29 -9.04
C LYS A 36 -1.14 -7.92 -8.42
N ARG A 37 -0.41 -7.51 -7.40
CA ARG A 37 -0.57 -6.22 -6.69
C ARG A 37 0.44 -5.16 -7.11
N ARG A 38 1.18 -5.41 -8.18
CA ARG A 38 2.20 -4.50 -8.70
C ARG A 38 1.58 -3.32 -9.45
N LEU A 39 2.10 -2.12 -9.20
CA LEU A 39 1.75 -0.90 -9.88
C LEU A 39 2.97 -0.39 -10.65
N SER A 40 2.80 -0.06 -11.92
CA SER A 40 3.89 0.42 -12.78
C SER A 40 3.60 1.83 -13.29
N ALA A 41 4.59 2.71 -13.19
CA ALA A 41 4.55 4.01 -13.84
C ALA A 41 4.99 3.97 -15.30
N LEU A 42 5.49 2.81 -15.76
CA LEU A 42 5.96 2.57 -17.11
C LEU A 42 4.84 2.08 -18.03
N GLY A 43 5.05 2.16 -19.33
CA GLY A 43 4.12 1.62 -20.32
C GLY A 43 3.37 2.68 -21.11
N PRO A 44 2.35 2.30 -21.89
CA PRO A 44 1.58 3.23 -22.71
C PRO A 44 0.89 4.30 -21.89
N GLY A 45 1.16 5.57 -22.19
CA GLY A 45 0.64 6.72 -21.42
C GLY A 45 1.39 7.01 -20.12
N GLY A 46 2.43 6.23 -19.79
CA GLY A 46 3.27 6.41 -18.61
C GLY A 46 4.62 7.08 -18.91
N LEU A 47 5.53 6.95 -17.94
CA LEU A 47 6.89 7.48 -18.00
C LEU A 47 7.83 6.53 -18.75
N SER A 48 8.94 7.07 -19.27
CA SER A 48 10.10 6.30 -19.70
C SER A 48 11.19 6.36 -18.64
N ARG A 49 12.00 5.29 -18.53
CA ARG A 49 13.09 5.21 -17.52
C ARG A 49 14.06 6.38 -17.64
N ASP A 50 14.42 6.78 -18.87
CA ASP A 50 15.40 7.81 -19.12
C ASP A 50 14.91 9.22 -18.81
N ARG A 51 13.59 9.43 -18.80
CA ARG A 51 12.95 10.71 -18.50
C ARG A 51 12.48 10.85 -17.06
N ALA A 52 12.55 9.78 -16.28
CA ALA A 52 12.13 9.78 -14.89
C ALA A 52 13.23 10.37 -14.00
N GLY A 53 13.01 11.57 -13.48
CA GLY A 53 13.85 12.20 -12.48
C GLY A 53 13.62 11.69 -11.06
N PHE A 54 14.28 12.30 -10.10
CA PHE A 54 14.13 11.93 -8.68
C PHE A 54 12.73 12.21 -8.14
N GLU A 55 12.07 13.28 -8.57
CA GLU A 55 10.75 13.68 -8.08
C GLU A 55 9.67 12.60 -8.27
N VAL A 56 9.68 11.92 -9.42
CA VAL A 56 8.70 10.86 -9.73
C VAL A 56 9.02 9.53 -9.05
N ARG A 57 10.23 9.38 -8.52
CA ARG A 57 10.70 8.18 -7.81
C ARG A 57 10.59 8.29 -6.30
N ASP A 58 10.32 9.49 -5.79
CA ASP A 58 10.21 9.77 -4.37
C ASP A 58 8.89 9.25 -3.78
N VAL A 59 8.90 9.07 -2.48
CA VAL A 59 7.70 8.76 -1.70
C VAL A 59 7.01 10.06 -1.34
N HIS A 60 5.80 10.22 -1.83
CA HIS A 60 4.94 11.36 -1.50
C HIS A 60 4.06 11.04 -0.29
N TYR A 61 3.65 12.05 0.49
CA TYR A 61 2.79 11.82 1.66
C TYR A 61 1.45 11.13 1.32
N THR A 62 0.94 11.32 0.10
CA THR A 62 -0.28 10.68 -0.40
C THR A 62 -0.15 9.17 -0.60
N HIS A 63 1.08 8.63 -0.56
CA HIS A 63 1.33 7.19 -0.63
C HIS A 63 0.92 6.45 0.65
N TYR A 64 0.75 7.17 1.76
CA TYR A 64 0.40 6.58 3.03
C TYR A 64 -0.89 5.75 2.95
N GLY A 65 -0.81 4.49 3.34
CA GLY A 65 -1.93 3.55 3.28
C GLY A 65 -2.35 3.11 1.87
N ARG A 66 -1.69 3.60 0.82
CA ARG A 66 -2.01 3.29 -0.59
C ARG A 66 -0.89 2.55 -1.30
N LEU A 67 0.31 3.09 -1.27
CA LEU A 67 1.50 2.50 -1.87
C LEU A 67 2.54 2.19 -0.79
N CYS A 68 3.14 1.01 -0.84
CA CYS A 68 4.20 0.66 0.09
C CYS A 68 5.44 1.54 -0.15
N PRO A 69 5.96 2.23 0.88
CA PRO A 69 7.15 3.06 0.73
C PRO A 69 8.46 2.26 0.68
N ILE A 70 8.42 0.99 1.05
CA ILE A 70 9.61 0.14 1.23
C ILE A 70 9.79 -0.79 0.02
N GLU A 71 8.75 -1.49 -0.40
CA GLU A 71 8.83 -2.47 -1.47
C GLU A 71 8.88 -1.79 -2.84
N THR A 72 10.07 -1.77 -3.43
CA THR A 72 10.32 -1.30 -4.80
C THR A 72 11.51 -2.06 -5.37
N PRO A 73 11.62 -2.27 -6.69
CA PRO A 73 12.80 -2.88 -7.28
C PRO A 73 14.06 -2.06 -7.00
N GLU A 74 15.18 -2.75 -6.89
CA GLU A 74 16.51 -2.13 -6.91
C GLU A 74 16.95 -1.90 -8.36
N GLY A 75 17.69 -0.83 -8.60
CA GLY A 75 18.24 -0.50 -9.91
C GLY A 75 17.42 0.54 -10.70
N PRO A 76 17.40 0.45 -12.05
CA PRO A 76 16.85 1.49 -12.92
C PRO A 76 15.35 1.77 -12.71
N ASN A 77 14.61 0.80 -12.21
CA ASN A 77 13.17 0.88 -11.99
C ASN A 77 12.78 1.33 -10.57
N ILE A 78 13.74 1.73 -9.74
CA ILE A 78 13.48 2.15 -8.36
C ILE A 78 12.47 3.31 -8.34
N GLY A 79 11.44 3.20 -7.52
CA GLY A 79 10.37 4.20 -7.40
C GLY A 79 9.37 4.24 -8.57
N LEU A 80 9.68 3.64 -9.72
CA LEU A 80 8.78 3.57 -10.87
C LEU A 80 7.84 2.36 -10.81
N ILE A 81 8.24 1.34 -10.09
CA ILE A 81 7.40 0.17 -9.81
C ILE A 81 7.16 0.13 -8.32
N SER A 82 5.91 0.11 -7.95
CA SER A 82 5.45 0.11 -6.57
C SER A 82 4.46 -1.03 -6.33
N TYR A 83 4.11 -1.25 -5.09
CA TYR A 83 3.18 -2.30 -4.70
C TYR A 83 2.06 -1.72 -3.85
N LEU A 84 0.86 -2.20 -4.08
CA LEU A 84 -0.32 -1.78 -3.36
C LEU A 84 -0.19 -2.13 -1.87
N ALA A 85 -0.51 -1.20 -0.99
CA ALA A 85 -0.51 -1.43 0.45
C ALA A 85 -1.57 -2.48 0.84
N THR A 86 -1.40 -3.08 2.00
CA THR A 86 -2.18 -4.27 2.42
C THR A 86 -3.68 -4.04 2.39
N TYR A 87 -4.16 -2.90 2.90
CA TYR A 87 -5.59 -2.58 2.97
C TYR A 87 -6.11 -1.70 1.85
N ALA A 88 -5.22 -1.23 0.97
CA ALA A 88 -5.60 -0.36 -0.13
C ALA A 88 -6.39 -1.12 -1.20
N LYS A 89 -7.28 -0.41 -1.85
CA LYS A 89 -8.03 -0.89 -3.01
C LYS A 89 -8.11 0.18 -4.09
N ILE A 90 -8.46 -0.23 -5.29
CA ILE A 90 -8.65 0.65 -6.45
C ILE A 90 -10.14 0.85 -6.65
N ASN A 91 -10.57 2.11 -6.74
CA ASN A 91 -11.97 2.45 -6.98
C ASN A 91 -12.36 2.29 -8.45
N LYS A 92 -13.64 2.52 -8.77
CA LYS A 92 -14.18 2.43 -10.14
C LYS A 92 -13.58 3.43 -11.13
N TYR A 93 -12.94 4.48 -10.63
CA TYR A 93 -12.29 5.52 -11.45
C TYR A 93 -10.80 5.27 -11.64
N GLY A 94 -10.23 4.25 -11.00
CA GLY A 94 -8.81 3.91 -11.06
C GLY A 94 -7.94 4.57 -9.99
N PHE A 95 -8.52 5.31 -9.03
CA PHE A 95 -7.76 5.88 -7.90
C PHE A 95 -7.60 4.86 -6.78
N VAL A 96 -6.48 4.95 -6.08
CA VAL A 96 -6.19 4.11 -4.91
C VAL A 96 -6.81 4.73 -3.67
N GLU A 97 -7.58 3.93 -2.94
CA GLU A 97 -8.25 4.32 -1.71
C GLU A 97 -7.65 3.59 -0.51
N ALA A 98 -7.62 4.27 0.63
CA ALA A 98 -7.21 3.69 1.91
C ALA A 98 -8.38 3.70 2.90
N PRO A 99 -8.47 2.71 3.81
CA PRO A 99 -9.53 2.65 4.81
C PRO A 99 -9.18 3.46 6.05
N TYR A 100 -10.18 4.13 6.62
CA TYR A 100 -10.08 4.88 7.86
C TYR A 100 -11.31 4.65 8.72
N ARG A 101 -11.15 4.64 10.03
CA ARG A 101 -12.25 4.59 10.99
C ARG A 101 -12.76 6.00 11.25
N LYS A 102 -14.06 6.18 11.17
CA LYS A 102 -14.69 7.47 11.42
C LYS A 102 -14.73 7.79 12.91
N VAL A 103 -14.44 9.02 13.25
CA VAL A 103 -14.57 9.55 14.62
C VAL A 103 -15.83 10.40 14.70
N ASP A 104 -16.69 10.09 15.66
CA ASP A 104 -17.85 10.93 15.98
C ASP A 104 -17.41 12.11 16.85
N LYS A 105 -17.42 13.31 16.28
CA LYS A 105 -17.03 14.54 16.97
C LYS A 105 -17.96 14.94 18.10
N ALA A 106 -19.22 14.52 18.08
CA ALA A 106 -20.19 14.85 19.11
C ALA A 106 -19.91 14.13 20.42
N THR A 107 -19.47 12.88 20.31
CA THR A 107 -19.18 12.01 21.46
C THR A 107 -17.67 11.83 21.70
N GLY A 108 -16.82 12.16 20.74
CA GLY A 108 -15.38 11.88 20.77
C GLY A 108 -15.05 10.39 20.64
N THR A 109 -15.96 9.60 20.10
CA THR A 109 -15.83 8.14 20.00
C THR A 109 -15.33 7.73 18.63
N VAL A 110 -14.36 6.83 18.61
CA VAL A 110 -13.91 6.17 17.37
C VAL A 110 -14.92 5.05 17.04
N THR A 111 -15.59 5.19 15.90
CA THR A 111 -16.60 4.21 15.48
C THR A 111 -15.96 3.02 14.75
N ASP A 112 -16.71 1.93 14.59
CA ASP A 112 -16.30 0.80 13.77
C ASP A 112 -16.66 0.97 12.27
N GLU A 113 -17.24 2.13 11.93
CA GLU A 113 -17.52 2.47 10.54
C GLU A 113 -16.20 2.73 9.80
N VAL A 114 -15.92 1.92 8.79
CA VAL A 114 -14.73 2.07 7.94
C VAL A 114 -15.12 2.75 6.64
N VAL A 115 -14.49 3.88 6.37
CA VAL A 115 -14.67 4.66 5.13
C VAL A 115 -13.40 4.57 4.30
N TYR A 116 -13.56 4.21 3.02
CA TYR A 116 -12.48 4.28 2.05
C TYR A 116 -12.47 5.64 1.38
N MET A 117 -11.32 6.29 1.36
CA MET A 117 -11.19 7.60 0.74
C MET A 117 -9.91 7.71 -0.08
N THR A 118 -9.98 8.54 -1.11
CA THR A 118 -8.84 8.90 -1.96
C THR A 118 -7.95 9.92 -1.25
N ALA A 119 -6.77 10.20 -1.80
CA ALA A 119 -5.80 11.12 -1.18
C ALA A 119 -6.29 12.57 -1.13
N ASP A 120 -7.02 13.01 -2.14
CA ASP A 120 -7.63 14.34 -2.20
C ASP A 120 -8.74 14.53 -1.14
N GLU A 121 -9.55 13.51 -0.91
CA GLU A 121 -10.55 13.51 0.17
C GLU A 121 -9.88 13.52 1.54
N GLU A 122 -8.82 12.73 1.73
CA GLU A 122 -8.07 12.66 3.00
C GLU A 122 -7.41 14.01 3.35
N ASP A 123 -6.99 14.78 2.37
CA ASP A 123 -6.34 16.08 2.57
C ASP A 123 -7.22 17.11 3.32
N GLU A 124 -8.53 16.90 3.34
CA GLU A 124 -9.47 17.77 4.05
C GLU A 124 -9.59 17.44 5.54
N TYR A 125 -9.10 16.26 5.96
CA TYR A 125 -9.34 15.71 7.29
C TYR A 125 -8.07 15.55 8.11
N ILE A 126 -8.24 15.55 9.43
CA ILE A 126 -7.20 15.21 10.39
C ILE A 126 -7.37 13.74 10.77
N VAL A 127 -6.33 12.97 10.57
CA VAL A 127 -6.33 11.52 10.78
C VAL A 127 -5.39 11.16 11.93
N ALA A 128 -5.92 10.53 12.97
CA ALA A 128 -5.12 10.02 14.08
C ALA A 128 -4.40 8.73 13.70
N GLN A 129 -3.26 8.49 14.34
CA GLN A 129 -2.50 7.24 14.15
C GLN A 129 -3.19 6.07 14.85
N ALA A 130 -3.03 4.87 14.27
CA ALA A 130 -3.66 3.65 14.80
C ALA A 130 -3.15 3.20 16.18
N ASN A 131 -1.96 3.63 16.58
CA ASN A 131 -1.35 3.28 17.86
C ASN A 131 -1.76 4.19 19.03
N GLU A 132 -2.62 5.20 18.80
CA GLU A 132 -3.16 6.00 19.89
C GLU A 132 -4.03 5.16 20.82
N PRO A 133 -3.80 5.25 22.15
CA PRO A 133 -4.56 4.47 23.11
C PRO A 133 -6.03 4.93 23.16
N LEU A 134 -6.92 3.96 23.09
CA LEU A 134 -8.36 4.14 23.28
C LEU A 134 -8.78 3.47 24.58
N ASP A 135 -9.82 4.00 25.23
CA ASP A 135 -10.45 3.39 26.38
C ASP A 135 -11.43 2.24 25.97
N GLU A 136 -12.07 1.61 26.94
CA GLU A 136 -13.05 0.53 26.70
C GLU A 136 -14.27 0.99 25.87
N ASN A 137 -14.53 2.28 25.82
CA ASN A 137 -15.63 2.89 25.06
C ASN A 137 -15.16 3.49 23.72
N ASN A 138 -13.93 3.20 23.29
CA ASN A 138 -13.32 3.75 22.08
C ASN A 138 -13.15 5.28 22.08
N HIS A 139 -12.97 5.91 23.23
CA HIS A 139 -12.56 7.32 23.32
C HIS A 139 -11.05 7.44 23.41
N PHE A 140 -10.52 8.56 22.93
CA PHE A 140 -9.10 8.88 23.10
C PHE A 140 -8.79 9.10 24.58
N VAL A 141 -7.79 8.41 25.10
CA VAL A 141 -7.34 8.53 26.51
C VAL A 141 -6.63 9.87 26.74
N ARG A 142 -5.95 10.36 25.71
CA ARG A 142 -5.18 11.60 25.78
C ARG A 142 -5.97 12.77 25.21
N PRO A 143 -5.88 13.97 25.80
CA PRO A 143 -6.51 15.17 25.24
C PRO A 143 -5.87 15.63 23.92
N ARG A 144 -4.59 15.29 23.73
CA ARG A 144 -3.85 15.52 22.49
C ARG A 144 -3.39 14.18 21.92
N VAL A 145 -3.62 13.99 20.64
CA VAL A 145 -3.34 12.75 19.92
C VAL A 145 -2.39 13.02 18.73
N SER A 146 -1.48 12.09 18.48
CA SER A 146 -0.65 12.13 17.29
C SER A 146 -1.49 11.89 16.05
N GLY A 147 -1.39 12.79 15.11
CA GLY A 147 -2.14 12.72 13.86
C GLY A 147 -1.38 13.34 12.71
N ARG A 148 -1.96 13.26 11.54
CA ARG A 148 -1.46 13.90 10.34
C ARG A 148 -2.56 14.67 9.63
N HIS A 149 -2.16 15.79 9.07
CA HIS A 149 -2.97 16.58 8.15
C HIS A 149 -2.10 16.94 6.95
N ARG A 150 -2.42 16.39 5.79
CA ARG A 150 -1.57 16.47 4.60
C ARG A 150 -0.16 15.93 4.87
N ASN A 151 0.88 16.77 4.70
CA ASN A 151 2.27 16.41 4.97
C ASN A 151 2.71 16.67 6.43
N ASP A 152 1.89 17.35 7.21
CA ASP A 152 2.24 17.71 8.58
C ASP A 152 1.85 16.61 9.57
N ILE A 153 2.83 16.17 10.37
CA ILE A 153 2.65 15.21 11.45
C ILE A 153 2.88 15.96 12.75
N GLN A 154 1.82 16.08 13.55
CA GLN A 154 1.87 16.80 14.82
C GLN A 154 0.79 16.27 15.79
N GLU A 155 0.80 16.81 16.99
CA GLU A 155 -0.25 16.55 17.96
C GLU A 155 -1.42 17.51 17.77
N PHE A 156 -2.62 16.93 17.62
CA PHE A 156 -3.89 17.65 17.52
C PHE A 156 -4.73 17.43 18.77
N ASP A 157 -5.66 18.35 19.04
CA ASP A 157 -6.67 18.13 20.05
C ASP A 157 -7.61 17.00 19.64
N ALA A 158 -7.94 16.10 20.55
CA ALA A 158 -8.78 14.93 20.27
C ALA A 158 -10.14 15.32 19.64
N SER A 159 -10.66 16.51 19.97
CA SER A 159 -11.91 17.05 19.40
C SER A 159 -11.82 17.45 17.91
N GLN A 160 -10.62 17.66 17.40
CA GLN A 160 -10.39 18.07 16.00
C GLN A 160 -10.25 16.88 15.06
N VAL A 161 -10.00 15.68 15.58
CA VAL A 161 -9.73 14.47 14.79
C VAL A 161 -11.01 14.00 14.09
N ASP A 162 -10.90 13.79 12.78
CA ASP A 162 -12.02 13.34 11.94
C ASP A 162 -12.03 11.83 11.72
N TYR A 163 -10.86 11.24 11.57
CA TYR A 163 -10.68 9.83 11.28
C TYR A 163 -9.48 9.26 12.05
N MET A 164 -9.43 7.94 12.13
CA MET A 164 -8.32 7.20 12.71
C MET A 164 -7.89 6.09 11.76
N ASP A 165 -6.59 5.82 11.68
CA ASP A 165 -6.05 4.69 10.92
C ASP A 165 -6.63 3.37 11.45
N VAL A 166 -6.92 2.44 10.54
CA VAL A 166 -7.46 1.12 10.90
C VAL A 166 -6.39 0.26 11.58
N SER A 167 -5.15 0.29 11.09
CA SER A 167 -4.04 -0.52 11.60
C SER A 167 -2.70 0.12 11.25
N PRO A 168 -1.67 -0.02 12.08
CA PRO A 168 -0.31 0.39 11.72
C PRO A 168 0.25 -0.34 10.50
N ARG A 169 -0.25 -1.54 10.20
CA ARG A 169 0.17 -2.37 9.06
C ARG A 169 -0.38 -1.88 7.72
N MET A 170 -1.30 -0.91 7.73
CA MET A 170 -1.91 -0.42 6.50
C MET A 170 -0.95 0.31 5.56
N MET A 171 0.18 0.78 6.05
CA MET A 171 1.14 1.55 5.24
C MET A 171 2.10 0.69 4.43
N VAL A 172 2.20 -0.60 4.69
CA VAL A 172 3.13 -1.52 4.02
C VAL A 172 2.41 -2.51 3.11
N SER A 173 3.15 -3.06 2.14
CA SER A 173 2.66 -4.11 1.26
C SER A 173 2.60 -5.47 1.98
N VAL A 174 2.00 -6.46 1.33
CA VAL A 174 1.89 -7.83 1.87
C VAL A 174 3.27 -8.45 2.11
N ALA A 175 4.21 -8.32 1.16
CA ALA A 175 5.56 -8.86 1.33
C ALA A 175 6.31 -8.20 2.47
N THR A 176 6.25 -6.87 2.57
CA THR A 176 6.88 -6.12 3.67
C THR A 176 6.25 -6.46 5.02
N ALA A 177 4.95 -6.68 5.07
CA ALA A 177 4.25 -7.08 6.30
C ALA A 177 4.66 -8.47 6.81
N CYS A 178 5.24 -9.31 5.96
CA CYS A 178 5.75 -10.63 6.34
C CYS A 178 7.14 -10.60 6.99
N ILE A 179 7.82 -9.45 7.03
CA ILE A 179 9.13 -9.30 7.67
C ILE A 179 8.96 -9.24 9.19
N PRO A 180 9.51 -10.18 9.96
CA PRO A 180 9.42 -10.13 11.42
C PRO A 180 10.29 -9.00 11.97
N PHE A 181 9.80 -8.31 13.01
CA PHE A 181 10.48 -7.18 13.65
C PHE A 181 10.85 -6.05 12.68
N LEU A 182 9.99 -5.78 11.72
CA LEU A 182 10.20 -4.76 10.69
C LEU A 182 10.50 -3.37 11.29
N GLU A 183 9.89 -3.04 12.42
CA GLU A 183 10.06 -1.77 13.12
C GLU A 183 11.49 -1.53 13.63
N ASN A 184 12.27 -2.58 13.77
CA ASN A 184 13.67 -2.54 14.20
C ASN A 184 14.68 -2.54 13.04
N ASP A 185 14.19 -2.73 11.80
CA ASP A 185 15.03 -2.81 10.63
C ASP A 185 15.25 -1.43 9.98
N ASP A 186 16.43 -1.22 9.42
CA ASP A 186 16.69 -0.10 8.53
C ASP A 186 15.89 -0.26 7.22
N CYS A 187 15.37 0.85 6.69
CA CYS A 187 14.53 0.82 5.50
C CYS A 187 15.25 0.24 4.26
N ASN A 188 16.55 0.45 4.12
CA ASN A 188 17.35 -0.13 3.02
C ASN A 188 17.38 -1.65 3.09
N ARG A 189 17.55 -2.20 4.30
CA ARG A 189 17.55 -3.66 4.49
C ARG A 189 16.18 -4.27 4.38
N ALA A 190 15.13 -3.56 4.82
CA ALA A 190 13.74 -3.95 4.62
C ALA A 190 13.37 -4.03 3.13
N LEU A 191 13.82 -3.07 2.32
CA LEU A 191 13.66 -3.09 0.86
C LEU A 191 14.32 -4.33 0.25
N MET A 192 15.56 -4.62 0.61
CA MET A 192 16.27 -5.81 0.14
C MET A 192 15.57 -7.09 0.56
N GLY A 193 15.12 -7.18 1.82
CA GLY A 193 14.39 -8.32 2.37
C GLY A 193 13.07 -8.57 1.65
N SER A 194 12.29 -7.54 1.38
CA SER A 194 11.04 -7.64 0.63
C SER A 194 11.25 -8.20 -0.77
N ASN A 195 12.30 -7.74 -1.46
CA ASN A 195 12.65 -8.24 -2.79
C ASN A 195 13.15 -9.69 -2.77
N MET A 196 13.93 -10.07 -1.76
CA MET A 196 14.46 -11.43 -1.62
C MET A 196 13.38 -12.45 -1.26
N GLN A 197 12.32 -12.09 -0.55
CA GLN A 197 11.20 -13.00 -0.23
C GLN A 197 10.55 -13.58 -1.49
N ARG A 198 10.47 -12.83 -2.56
CA ARG A 198 9.92 -13.26 -3.84
C ARG A 198 10.81 -14.27 -4.58
N GLN A 199 12.08 -14.33 -4.22
CA GLN A 199 13.07 -15.23 -4.83
C GLN A 199 13.21 -16.54 -4.07
N ALA A 200 12.57 -16.66 -2.91
CA ALA A 200 12.66 -17.85 -2.08
C ALA A 200 12.01 -19.07 -2.75
N VAL A 201 12.70 -20.19 -2.73
CA VAL A 201 12.17 -21.47 -3.21
C VAL A 201 11.46 -22.18 -2.05
N PRO A 202 10.20 -22.65 -2.22
CA PRO A 202 9.48 -23.37 -1.18
C PRO A 202 10.19 -24.66 -0.79
N LEU A 203 10.22 -24.95 0.51
CA LEU A 203 10.75 -26.23 1.02
C LEU A 203 9.75 -27.36 0.72
N MET A 204 10.27 -28.53 0.42
CA MET A 204 9.41 -29.73 0.25
C MET A 204 8.71 -30.12 1.56
N VAL A 205 9.40 -29.95 2.68
CA VAL A 205 8.84 -30.10 4.02
C VAL A 205 8.97 -28.75 4.72
N THR A 206 7.84 -28.14 5.03
CA THR A 206 7.81 -26.84 5.68
C THR A 206 8.12 -26.97 7.16
N GLN A 207 8.89 -26.04 7.69
CA GLN A 207 9.18 -25.91 9.11
C GLN A 207 8.77 -24.52 9.59
N GLN A 208 8.30 -24.43 10.83
CA GLN A 208 8.04 -23.15 11.45
C GLN A 208 9.37 -22.43 11.74
N PRO A 209 9.53 -21.16 11.41
CA PRO A 209 10.73 -20.40 11.75
C PRO A 209 10.89 -20.26 13.26
N LEU A 210 12.13 -20.33 13.76
CA LEU A 210 12.43 -20.27 15.20
C LEU A 210 11.99 -18.94 15.85
N GLY A 211 11.98 -17.85 15.08
CA GLY A 211 11.53 -16.54 15.54
C GLY A 211 10.12 -16.16 15.08
N GLY A 212 9.35 -17.10 14.56
CA GLY A 212 7.99 -16.87 14.12
C GLY A 212 7.03 -16.82 15.30
N THR A 213 6.15 -15.84 15.31
CA THR A 213 5.04 -15.72 16.27
C THR A 213 3.75 -16.26 15.67
#